data_10255dcaee9b6eb84ac8d56c96e8d22a
#
_entry.id   10255dcaee9b6eb84ac8d56c96e8d22a
#
_cell.length_a   1.000
_cell.length_b   1.000
_cell.length_c   1.000
_cell.angle_alpha   90.00
_cell.angle_beta   90.00
_cell.angle_gamma   90.00
#
_symmetry.space_group_name_H-M   'P 1'
#
loop_
_entity.id
_entity.type
_entity.pdbx_description
1 polymer ?
#
loop_
_entity_poly.entity_id
_entity_poly.type
_entity_poly.pdbx_seq_one_letter_code
_entity_poly.pdbx_strand_id
1 'polypeptide(L)'
;GLLQFFISPSAYEQTRKTRGFLTLNYFHIRYFHTITTEDLVTDFTYLQHVKTQLSPIKKELPLFFSKEIEPVSATDYRLTHFVSPKLMEQFTRNEHQLFHEIYLQHFSGADMKTGGYPYFIGEDIRGNNPPLQIYDTLLLQIVSDDEIDVMWGDCGVIKFFINRDKLQKLDFSDVLLFTEDY
;
A
#
# COMPACT_ATOMS: atom_id res chain seq x y z
N GLY A 1 -17.94 -5.43 9.52
CA GLY A 1 -16.81 -5.57 10.44
C GLY A 1 -15.91 -4.35 10.47
N LEU A 2 -14.93 -4.35 11.34
CA LEU A 2 -13.92 -3.30 11.47
C LEU A 2 -12.54 -3.89 11.23
N LEU A 3 -11.75 -3.28 10.34
CA LEU A 3 -10.36 -3.63 10.10
C LEU A 3 -9.47 -2.49 10.63
N GLN A 4 -8.53 -2.83 11.50
CA GLN A 4 -7.60 -1.87 12.11
C GLN A 4 -6.17 -2.21 11.71
N PHE A 5 -5.40 -1.18 11.37
CA PHE A 5 -3.98 -1.26 11.04
C PHE A 5 -3.17 -0.50 12.09
N PHE A 6 -2.23 -1.17 12.72
CA PHE A 6 -1.30 -0.58 13.69
C PHE A 6 0.10 -0.68 13.13
N ILE A 7 0.83 0.42 13.14
CA ILE A 7 2.20 0.50 12.64
C ILE A 7 3.10 0.97 13.78
N SER A 8 4.22 0.28 13.98
CA SER A 8 5.22 0.72 14.95
C SER A 8 5.89 2.03 14.48
N PRO A 9 6.15 2.99 15.37
CA PRO A 9 6.89 4.21 15.03
C PRO A 9 8.27 3.94 14.41
N SER A 10 8.89 2.81 14.74
CA SER A 10 10.18 2.39 14.17
C SER A 10 10.04 1.63 12.84
N ALA A 11 8.84 1.37 12.38
CA ALA A 11 8.58 0.62 11.14
C ALA A 11 9.29 1.27 9.97
N TYR A 12 9.19 2.59 9.85
CA TYR A 12 9.81 3.35 8.77
C TYR A 12 11.35 3.24 8.76
N GLU A 13 12.01 3.35 9.91
CA GLU A 13 13.47 3.17 9.99
C GLU A 13 13.89 1.75 9.60
N GLN A 14 13.06 0.76 9.87
CA GLN A 14 13.35 -0.63 9.53
C GLN A 14 13.12 -0.93 8.04
N THR A 15 12.13 -0.32 7.39
CA THR A 15 11.91 -0.50 5.95
C THR A 15 13.12 -0.08 5.14
N ARG A 16 13.78 1.02 5.50
CA ARG A 16 15.02 1.45 4.85
C ARG A 16 16.14 0.40 4.97
N LYS A 17 16.22 -0.31 6.09
CA LYS A 17 17.22 -1.38 6.31
C LYS A 17 16.89 -2.67 5.57
N THR A 18 15.62 -2.96 5.36
CA THR A 18 15.11 -4.19 4.75
C THR A 18 14.71 -4.03 3.28
N ARG A 19 15.10 -2.92 2.64
CA ARG A 19 14.70 -2.56 1.26
C ARG A 19 13.19 -2.46 1.07
N GLY A 20 12.53 -1.85 2.04
CA GLY A 20 11.10 -1.61 1.99
C GLY A 20 10.22 -2.73 2.55
N PHE A 21 10.75 -3.91 2.87
CA PHE A 21 9.96 -5.02 3.41
C PHE A 21 9.89 -4.98 4.93
N LEU A 22 8.70 -5.23 5.48
CA LEU A 22 8.53 -5.46 6.90
C LEU A 22 7.83 -6.79 7.19
N THR A 23 8.32 -7.44 8.23
CA THR A 23 7.69 -8.61 8.84
C THR A 23 6.67 -8.16 9.90
N LEU A 24 5.82 -9.09 10.33
CA LEU A 24 4.75 -8.87 11.33
C LEU A 24 5.18 -8.20 12.66
N ASN A 25 6.48 -8.08 12.95
CA ASN A 25 6.96 -7.47 14.20
C ASN A 25 6.83 -5.93 14.24
N TYR A 26 6.58 -5.28 13.10
CA TYR A 26 6.53 -3.82 12.98
C TYR A 26 5.16 -3.27 12.71
N PHE A 27 4.19 -4.14 12.46
CA PHE A 27 2.80 -3.78 12.29
C PHE A 27 1.89 -4.88 12.84
N HIS A 28 0.63 -4.53 13.07
CA HIS A 28 -0.39 -5.46 13.50
C HIS A 28 -1.72 -5.13 12.83
N ILE A 29 -2.44 -6.15 12.37
CA ILE A 29 -3.76 -6.00 11.77
C ILE A 29 -4.75 -6.74 12.64
N ARG A 30 -5.89 -6.09 12.96
CA ARG A 30 -7.00 -6.67 13.69
C ARG A 30 -8.27 -6.57 12.88
N TYR A 31 -9.03 -7.64 12.88
CA TYR A 31 -10.35 -7.67 12.29
C TYR A 31 -11.40 -8.04 13.35
N PHE A 32 -12.47 -7.25 13.42
CA PHE A 32 -13.60 -7.46 14.27
C PHE A 32 -14.84 -7.70 13.40
N HIS A 33 -15.47 -8.86 13.54
CA HIS A 33 -16.70 -9.19 12.80
C HIS A 33 -17.86 -8.25 13.15
N THR A 34 -17.96 -7.90 14.45
CA THR A 34 -18.99 -7.03 14.98
C THR A 34 -18.33 -5.79 15.59
N ILE A 35 -18.86 -4.63 15.25
CA ILE A 35 -18.45 -3.36 15.86
C ILE A 35 -19.32 -3.17 17.10
N THR A 36 -18.69 -3.10 18.28
CA THR A 36 -19.37 -2.78 19.54
C THR A 36 -18.95 -1.40 20.01
N THR A 37 -19.81 -0.75 20.79
CA THR A 37 -19.51 0.49 21.50
C THR A 37 -19.16 0.24 22.96
N GLU A 38 -19.16 -1.02 23.39
CA GLU A 38 -18.79 -1.45 24.73
C GLU A 38 -17.29 -1.72 24.80
N ASP A 39 -16.67 -1.46 25.94
CA ASP A 39 -15.25 -1.71 26.22
C ASP A 39 -14.27 -1.00 25.26
N LEU A 40 -14.63 0.18 24.78
CA LEU A 40 -13.73 0.98 23.96
C LEU A 40 -12.55 1.48 24.80
N VAL A 41 -11.35 1.34 24.24
CA VAL A 41 -10.16 1.98 24.82
C VAL A 41 -10.29 3.49 24.63
N THR A 42 -10.43 4.23 25.72
CA THR A 42 -10.53 5.70 25.73
C THR A 42 -9.31 6.34 26.38
N ASP A 43 -8.53 5.58 27.13
CA ASP A 43 -7.27 6.03 27.73
C ASP A 43 -6.07 5.62 26.83
N PHE A 44 -5.43 6.62 26.24
CA PHE A 44 -4.25 6.48 25.41
C PHE A 44 -2.98 6.99 26.09
N THR A 45 -2.97 7.15 27.42
CA THR A 45 -1.82 7.66 28.18
C THR A 45 -0.57 6.81 28.00
N TYR A 46 -0.73 5.51 27.74
CA TYR A 46 0.38 4.60 27.42
C TYR A 46 1.16 4.98 26.16
N LEU A 47 0.58 5.79 25.26
CA LEU A 47 1.26 6.30 24.05
C LEU A 47 2.13 7.53 24.32
N GLN A 48 2.09 8.13 25.50
CA GLN A 48 2.86 9.34 25.83
C GLN A 48 4.38 9.13 25.68
N HIS A 49 4.85 7.89 25.81
CA HIS A 49 6.26 7.53 25.64
C HIS A 49 6.65 7.19 24.19
N VAL A 50 5.66 7.12 23.29
CA VAL A 50 5.91 6.84 21.89
C VAL A 50 6.40 8.11 21.20
N LYS A 51 7.53 8.00 20.47
CA LYS A 51 8.06 9.12 19.68
C LYS A 51 7.15 9.40 18.48
N THR A 52 6.09 10.16 18.69
CA THR A 52 5.12 10.55 17.66
C THR A 52 5.73 11.44 16.58
N GLN A 53 6.90 12.03 16.82
CA GLN A 53 7.64 12.83 15.83
C GLN A 53 7.97 12.07 14.55
N LEU A 54 8.10 10.73 14.65
CA LEU A 54 8.35 9.84 13.51
C LEU A 54 7.06 9.32 12.86
N SER A 55 5.88 9.66 13.42
CA SER A 55 4.62 9.24 12.82
C SER A 55 4.40 9.96 11.49
N PRO A 56 4.14 9.24 10.40
CA PRO A 56 3.81 9.83 9.11
C PRO A 56 2.43 10.50 9.11
N ILE A 57 1.57 10.19 10.09
CA ILE A 57 0.24 10.78 10.27
C ILE A 57 0.27 11.59 11.57
N LYS A 58 0.00 12.88 11.51
CA LYS A 58 0.17 13.82 12.62
C LYS A 58 -1.12 14.15 13.36
N LYS A 59 -2.27 13.90 12.75
CA LYS A 59 -3.59 14.25 13.27
C LYS A 59 -4.63 13.18 12.91
N GLU A 60 -5.75 13.19 13.61
CA GLU A 60 -6.91 12.39 13.24
C GLU A 60 -7.54 12.93 11.95
N LEU A 61 -7.83 12.03 11.04
CA LEU A 61 -8.43 12.33 9.74
C LEU A 61 -9.65 11.44 9.52
N PRO A 62 -10.80 12.01 9.14
CA PRO A 62 -11.95 11.21 8.74
C PRO A 62 -11.69 10.51 7.41
N LEU A 63 -12.17 9.27 7.27
CA LEU A 63 -12.09 8.52 6.02
C LEU A 63 -13.45 8.52 5.33
N PHE A 64 -13.45 8.88 4.04
CA PHE A 64 -14.60 8.80 3.17
C PHE A 64 -14.29 7.82 2.05
N PHE A 65 -15.23 6.90 1.78
CA PHE A 65 -15.04 5.87 0.79
C PHE A 65 -15.97 6.09 -0.39
N SER A 66 -15.42 6.08 -1.60
CA SER A 66 -16.14 5.95 -2.87
C SER A 66 -15.75 4.63 -3.53
N LYS A 67 -16.69 4.07 -4.31
CA LYS A 67 -16.39 2.90 -5.13
C LYS A 67 -16.06 3.36 -6.53
N GLU A 68 -14.88 3.00 -6.99
CA GLU A 68 -14.39 3.37 -8.31
C GLU A 68 -13.94 2.14 -9.11
N ILE A 69 -13.88 2.30 -10.41
CA ILE A 69 -13.31 1.32 -11.34
C ILE A 69 -12.06 1.97 -11.91
N GLU A 70 -10.92 1.37 -11.65
CA GLU A 70 -9.64 1.86 -12.14
C GLU A 70 -8.99 0.87 -13.12
N PRO A 71 -8.22 1.34 -14.10
CA PRO A 71 -7.37 0.49 -14.91
C PRO A 71 -6.20 -0.04 -14.09
N VAL A 72 -5.44 -0.98 -14.66
CA VAL A 72 -4.20 -1.45 -14.05
C VAL A 72 -3.24 -0.28 -13.86
N SER A 73 -2.63 -0.16 -12.69
CA SER A 73 -1.61 0.86 -12.46
C SER A 73 -0.41 0.68 -13.42
N ALA A 74 0.14 1.79 -13.90
CA ALA A 74 1.32 1.78 -14.76
C ALA A 74 2.54 1.11 -14.13
N THR A 75 2.61 1.07 -12.81
CA THR A 75 3.73 0.52 -12.04
C THR A 75 3.45 -0.89 -11.49
N ASP A 76 2.24 -1.44 -11.68
CA ASP A 76 1.95 -2.83 -11.29
C ASP A 76 2.56 -3.80 -12.32
N TYR A 77 3.32 -4.79 -11.86
CA TYR A 77 3.98 -5.78 -12.72
C TYR A 77 3.01 -6.53 -13.64
N ARG A 78 1.73 -6.62 -13.25
CA ARG A 78 0.69 -7.29 -14.04
C ARG A 78 0.26 -6.50 -15.27
N LEU A 79 0.64 -5.22 -15.40
CA LEU A 79 0.31 -4.43 -16.60
C LEU A 79 0.71 -5.17 -17.88
N THR A 80 1.86 -5.81 -17.91
CA THR A 80 2.34 -6.57 -19.06
C THR A 80 1.44 -7.74 -19.44
N HIS A 81 0.63 -8.25 -18.52
CA HIS A 81 -0.34 -9.32 -18.78
C HIS A 81 -1.62 -8.82 -19.47
N PHE A 82 -1.93 -7.54 -19.32
CA PHE A 82 -3.12 -6.92 -19.90
C PHE A 82 -2.85 -6.22 -21.22
N VAL A 83 -1.61 -5.85 -21.49
CA VAL A 83 -1.21 -5.27 -22.78
C VAL A 83 -0.92 -6.41 -23.76
N SER A 84 -1.52 -6.34 -24.97
CA SER A 84 -1.31 -7.36 -25.99
C SER A 84 0.17 -7.46 -26.38
N PRO A 85 0.84 -8.61 -26.22
CA PRO A 85 2.22 -8.78 -26.66
C PRO A 85 2.41 -8.44 -28.14
N LYS A 86 1.46 -8.81 -29.00
CA LYS A 86 1.50 -8.50 -30.44
C LYS A 86 1.48 -7.00 -30.72
N LEU A 87 0.79 -6.22 -29.90
CA LEU A 87 0.79 -4.76 -30.02
C LEU A 87 2.15 -4.20 -29.59
N MET A 88 2.68 -4.69 -28.48
CA MET A 88 3.97 -4.23 -27.96
C MET A 88 5.13 -4.56 -28.89
N GLU A 89 5.12 -5.73 -29.55
CA GLU A 89 6.13 -6.11 -30.55
C GLU A 89 6.21 -5.15 -31.75
N GLN A 90 5.13 -4.40 -32.02
CA GLN A 90 5.09 -3.43 -33.09
C GLN A 90 5.71 -2.08 -32.72
N PHE A 91 5.92 -1.85 -31.43
CA PHE A 91 6.46 -0.58 -30.94
C PHE A 91 7.97 -0.56 -31.07
N THR A 92 8.49 0.57 -31.56
CA THR A 92 9.92 0.89 -31.42
C THR A 92 10.26 1.15 -29.95
N ARG A 93 11.57 1.18 -29.63
CA ARG A 93 12.01 1.50 -28.25
C ARG A 93 11.45 2.85 -27.76
N ASN A 94 11.42 3.86 -28.62
CA ASN A 94 10.91 5.18 -28.26
C ASN A 94 9.38 5.15 -28.02
N GLU A 95 8.63 4.37 -28.79
CA GLU A 95 7.18 4.23 -28.61
C GLU A 95 6.85 3.46 -27.33
N HIS A 96 7.65 2.46 -26.93
CA HIS A 96 7.53 1.81 -25.63
C HIS A 96 7.72 2.80 -24.49
N GLN A 97 8.76 3.63 -24.57
CA GLN A 97 9.01 4.64 -23.54
C GLN A 97 7.86 5.67 -23.48
N LEU A 98 7.45 6.18 -24.62
CA LEU A 98 6.33 7.15 -24.70
C LEU A 98 5.03 6.54 -24.19
N PHE A 99 4.72 5.29 -24.54
CA PHE A 99 3.55 4.58 -24.01
C PHE A 99 3.59 4.52 -22.48
N HIS A 100 4.73 4.11 -21.92
CA HIS A 100 4.87 4.01 -20.46
C HIS A 100 4.74 5.38 -19.79
N GLU A 101 5.35 6.44 -20.31
CA GLU A 101 5.27 7.79 -19.78
C GLU A 101 3.83 8.33 -19.81
N ILE A 102 3.13 8.20 -20.94
CA ILE A 102 1.73 8.62 -21.08
C ILE A 102 0.83 7.80 -20.12
N TYR A 103 1.04 6.48 -20.07
CA TYR A 103 0.25 5.61 -19.25
C TYR A 103 0.47 5.92 -17.74
N LEU A 104 1.72 6.15 -17.33
CA LEU A 104 2.06 6.54 -15.96
C LEU A 104 1.42 7.89 -15.59
N GLN A 105 1.43 8.85 -16.49
CA GLN A 105 0.85 10.17 -16.25
C GLN A 105 -0.66 10.10 -15.96
N HIS A 106 -1.38 9.18 -16.60
CA HIS A 106 -2.83 9.06 -16.46
C HIS A 106 -3.29 7.97 -15.50
N PHE A 107 -2.48 6.94 -15.26
CA PHE A 107 -2.85 5.73 -14.54
C PHE A 107 -1.76 5.29 -13.56
N SER A 108 -1.22 6.24 -12.80
CA SER A 108 -0.20 5.93 -11.79
C SER A 108 -0.75 5.03 -10.67
N GLY A 109 -2.03 5.19 -10.33
CA GLY A 109 -2.64 4.52 -9.19
C GLY A 109 -2.23 5.11 -7.83
N ALA A 110 -1.68 6.33 -7.81
CA ALA A 110 -1.16 7.01 -6.62
C ALA A 110 -2.27 7.63 -5.76
N ASP A 111 -3.27 6.83 -5.40
CA ASP A 111 -4.40 7.24 -4.56
C ASP A 111 -4.38 6.52 -3.21
N MET A 112 -5.03 7.10 -2.19
CA MET A 112 -5.34 6.38 -0.96
C MET A 112 -6.50 5.43 -1.23
N LYS A 113 -6.27 4.11 -1.08
CA LYS A 113 -7.28 3.13 -1.50
C LYS A 113 -7.17 1.78 -0.81
N THR A 114 -8.25 1.01 -0.91
CA THR A 114 -8.30 -0.41 -0.60
C THR A 114 -8.68 -1.18 -1.85
N GLY A 115 -8.00 -2.29 -2.14
CA GLY A 115 -8.18 -3.04 -3.38
C GLY A 115 -7.55 -2.35 -4.60
N GLY A 116 -7.90 -2.81 -5.79
CA GLY A 116 -7.35 -2.29 -7.05
C GLY A 116 -5.88 -2.65 -7.27
N TYR A 117 -5.19 -1.78 -8.01
CA TYR A 117 -3.79 -1.97 -8.40
C TYR A 117 -2.89 -0.99 -7.66
N PRO A 118 -1.80 -1.46 -7.04
CA PRO A 118 -0.91 -0.60 -6.26
C PRO A 118 -0.13 0.38 -7.13
N TYR A 119 0.27 1.47 -6.50
CA TYR A 119 1.27 2.39 -7.02
C TYR A 119 2.65 2.05 -6.46
N PHE A 120 3.68 2.11 -7.30
CA PHE A 120 5.09 2.03 -6.90
C PHE A 120 5.83 3.26 -7.41
N ILE A 121 6.70 3.83 -6.56
CA ILE A 121 7.62 4.90 -6.96
C ILE A 121 8.71 4.32 -7.86
N GLY A 122 9.22 3.15 -7.51
CA GLY A 122 10.12 2.36 -8.30
C GLY A 122 9.43 1.23 -9.06
N GLU A 123 10.04 0.07 -9.07
CA GLU A 123 9.48 -1.14 -9.68
C GLU A 123 8.63 -1.93 -8.67
N ASP A 124 7.61 -2.61 -9.17
CA ASP A 124 6.85 -3.56 -8.36
C ASP A 124 7.74 -4.72 -7.94
N ILE A 125 8.02 -4.76 -6.64
CA ILE A 125 8.89 -5.78 -6.02
C ILE A 125 8.43 -7.22 -6.26
N ARG A 126 7.17 -7.44 -6.57
CA ARG A 126 6.59 -8.76 -6.85
C ARG A 126 6.93 -9.24 -8.25
N GLY A 127 7.21 -8.32 -9.20
CA GLY A 127 7.50 -8.64 -10.60
C GLY A 127 8.73 -9.54 -10.75
N ASN A 128 9.80 -9.19 -10.06
CA ASN A 128 11.08 -9.90 -10.09
C ASN A 128 11.30 -10.85 -8.89
N ASN A 129 10.28 -11.07 -8.06
CA ASN A 129 10.34 -11.90 -6.87
C ASN A 129 9.13 -12.85 -6.77
N PRO A 130 9.16 -14.01 -7.45
CA PRO A 130 8.05 -14.95 -7.49
C PRO A 130 7.45 -15.33 -6.14
N PRO A 131 8.24 -15.54 -5.07
CA PRO A 131 7.70 -15.77 -3.73
C PRO A 131 6.76 -14.68 -3.21
N LEU A 132 6.91 -13.42 -3.65
CA LEU A 132 6.06 -12.31 -3.25
C LEU A 132 4.76 -12.21 -4.06
N GLN A 133 4.65 -12.92 -5.18
CA GLN A 133 3.45 -12.88 -6.03
C GLN A 133 2.23 -13.52 -5.35
N ILE A 134 2.43 -14.29 -4.28
CA ILE A 134 1.33 -14.80 -3.45
C ILE A 134 0.53 -13.68 -2.78
N TYR A 135 1.16 -12.51 -2.55
CA TYR A 135 0.49 -11.30 -2.03
C TYR A 135 -0.15 -10.52 -3.18
N ASP A 136 -1.15 -11.11 -3.79
CA ASP A 136 -1.76 -10.70 -5.06
C ASP A 136 -2.82 -9.59 -4.91
N THR A 137 -3.23 -9.30 -3.69
CA THR A 137 -4.32 -8.37 -3.38
C THR A 137 -3.81 -7.19 -2.54
N LEU A 138 -4.07 -5.98 -3.02
CA LEU A 138 -3.83 -4.76 -2.25
C LEU A 138 -4.90 -4.65 -1.15
N LEU A 139 -4.48 -4.67 0.10
CA LEU A 139 -5.38 -4.54 1.26
C LEU A 139 -5.59 -3.07 1.63
N LEU A 140 -4.52 -2.27 1.62
CA LEU A 140 -4.54 -0.84 1.89
C LEU A 140 -3.34 -0.17 1.26
N GLN A 141 -3.53 1.00 0.68
CA GLN A 141 -2.49 1.93 0.24
C GLN A 141 -2.76 3.31 0.81
N ILE A 142 -1.72 3.93 1.36
CA ILE A 142 -1.75 5.33 1.80
C ILE A 142 -0.54 6.03 1.18
N VAL A 143 -0.80 7.03 0.38
CA VAL A 143 0.22 7.88 -0.24
C VAL A 143 0.48 9.11 0.63
N SER A 144 1.64 9.72 0.47
CA SER A 144 1.90 11.05 1.06
C SER A 144 0.99 12.09 0.44
N ASP A 145 0.51 13.01 1.27
CA ASP A 145 -0.38 14.10 0.88
C ASP A 145 -0.14 15.29 1.82
N ASP A 146 0.47 16.35 1.29
CA ASP A 146 0.82 17.55 2.04
C ASP A 146 -0.42 18.33 2.51
N GLU A 147 -1.54 18.27 1.78
CA GLU A 147 -2.74 19.01 2.13
C GLU A 147 -3.37 18.52 3.44
N ILE A 148 -3.22 17.23 3.72
CA ILE A 148 -3.75 16.61 4.93
C ILE A 148 -2.67 16.26 5.95
N ASP A 149 -1.41 16.63 5.71
CA ASP A 149 -0.27 16.40 6.61
C ASP A 149 0.00 14.90 6.88
N VAL A 150 -0.04 14.11 5.79
CA VAL A 150 0.36 12.70 5.76
C VAL A 150 1.64 12.58 4.96
N MET A 151 2.74 12.13 5.60
CA MET A 151 4.05 12.07 4.96
C MET A 151 4.79 10.78 5.29
N TRP A 152 4.95 9.91 4.29
CA TRP A 152 5.74 8.68 4.36
C TRP A 152 7.13 8.97 3.81
N GLY A 153 8.09 9.26 4.71
CA GLY A 153 9.44 9.63 4.30
C GLY A 153 9.49 10.89 3.43
N ASP A 154 10.07 10.78 2.25
CA ASP A 154 10.12 11.84 1.25
C ASP A 154 9.10 11.53 0.14
N CYS A 155 7.88 12.07 0.28
CA CYS A 155 6.77 11.85 -0.66
C CYS A 155 6.47 10.37 -0.96
N GLY A 156 6.61 9.50 0.03
CA GLY A 156 6.51 8.06 -0.16
C GLY A 156 5.10 7.49 -0.07
N VAL A 157 5.05 6.17 -0.06
CA VAL A 157 3.81 5.38 0.00
C VAL A 157 3.98 4.14 0.87
N ILE A 158 2.93 3.80 1.60
CA ILE A 158 2.83 2.54 2.35
C ILE A 158 1.75 1.66 1.73
N LYS A 159 2.02 0.37 1.62
CA LYS A 159 1.13 -0.63 1.05
C LYS A 159 1.09 -1.88 1.91
N PHE A 160 -0.11 -2.40 2.11
CA PHE A 160 -0.35 -3.70 2.71
C PHE A 160 -0.90 -4.64 1.66
N PHE A 161 -0.26 -5.78 1.50
CA PHE A 161 -0.70 -6.81 0.57
C PHE A 161 -1.07 -8.09 1.31
N ILE A 162 -2.05 -8.79 0.79
CA ILE A 162 -2.52 -10.07 1.33
C ILE A 162 -2.77 -11.05 0.18
N ASN A 163 -2.69 -12.33 0.49
CA ASN A 163 -3.19 -13.36 -0.41
C ASN A 163 -4.73 -13.31 -0.49
N ARG A 164 -5.29 -13.40 -1.69
CA ARG A 164 -6.74 -13.34 -1.92
C ARG A 164 -7.52 -14.40 -1.13
N ASP A 165 -7.02 -15.62 -1.08
CA ASP A 165 -7.70 -16.72 -0.38
C ASP A 165 -7.70 -16.50 1.14
N LYS A 166 -6.64 -15.90 1.68
CA LYS A 166 -6.58 -15.49 3.09
C LYS A 166 -7.57 -14.36 3.37
N LEU A 167 -7.62 -13.36 2.50
CA LEU A 167 -8.58 -12.26 2.62
C LEU A 167 -10.03 -12.77 2.62
N GLN A 168 -10.37 -13.71 1.73
CA GLN A 168 -11.71 -14.32 1.69
C GLN A 168 -12.06 -15.08 2.97
N LYS A 169 -11.06 -15.62 3.66
CA LYS A 169 -11.22 -16.32 4.94
C LYS A 169 -11.12 -15.37 6.14
N LEU A 170 -10.91 -14.07 5.91
CA LEU A 170 -10.64 -13.06 6.95
C LEU A 170 -9.42 -13.41 7.82
N ASP A 171 -8.45 -14.11 7.23
CA ASP A 171 -7.19 -14.50 7.86
C ASP A 171 -6.11 -13.45 7.55
N PHE A 172 -5.87 -12.56 8.49
CA PHE A 172 -4.86 -11.49 8.42
C PHE A 172 -3.53 -11.88 9.08
N SER A 173 -3.26 -13.15 9.30
CA SER A 173 -2.04 -13.65 9.96
C SER A 173 -0.78 -13.50 9.11
N ASP A 174 -0.94 -13.31 7.79
CA ASP A 174 0.17 -13.24 6.83
C ASP A 174 -0.11 -12.12 5.83
N VAL A 175 0.41 -10.94 6.15
CA VAL A 175 0.30 -9.73 5.36
C VAL A 175 1.71 -9.20 5.10
N LEU A 176 1.96 -8.76 3.88
CA LEU A 176 3.19 -8.08 3.49
C LEU A 176 2.98 -6.58 3.62
N LEU A 177 3.80 -5.92 4.44
CA LEU A 177 3.93 -4.47 4.45
C LEU A 177 5.12 -4.06 3.60
N PHE A 178 4.90 -3.11 2.71
CA PHE A 178 5.93 -2.50 1.88
C PHE A 178 5.82 -0.98 1.92
N THR A 179 6.95 -0.30 2.10
CA THR A 179 7.03 1.16 2.02
C THR A 179 8.18 1.55 1.10
N GLU A 180 8.02 2.67 0.43
CA GLU A 180 9.04 3.31 -0.38
C GLU A 180 8.89 4.83 -0.34
N ASP A 181 9.97 5.54 -0.55
CA ASP A 181 10.05 7.01 -0.65
C ASP A 181 11.10 7.38 -1.72
N TYR A 182 11.15 8.65 -2.10
CA TYR A 182 12.14 9.21 -3.04
C TYR A 182 13.54 9.37 -2.43
#